data_6e38c172f51b8225039a1ac3b8f9f0a8
#
_entry.id   6e38c172f51b8225039a1ac3b8f9f0a8
#
_cell.length_a   1.000
_cell.length_b   1.000
_cell.length_c   1.000
_cell.angle_alpha   90.00
_cell.angle_beta   90.00
_cell.angle_gamma   90.00
#
_symmetry.space_group_name_H-M   'P 1'
#
loop_
_entity.id
_entity.type
_entity.pdbx_description
1 polymer ?
#
loop_
_entity_poly.entity_id
_entity_poly.type
_entity_poly.pdbx_seq_one_letter_code
_entity_poly.pdbx_strand_id
1 'polypeptide(L)'
;MLIVALTGGIGSGKSHVAKYFHQLGSYVFDADQLARIAIERGSKGFDEVVTTFGDQILKDGDIDRRKLGEIIFSDPTAKLKLEAIVHPEVQRLFEEAKKDLPMDAIVIYEIPLLAESNSRNRFDYAITVESDVETRTSRLKERGLASHEIVGRMAAQASREDRVSHCDLVIENNGDEDALLRKVEEIWQSVLLPLSKTHGK
;
A
#
# COMPACT_ATOMS: atom_id res chain seq x y z
N MET A 1 12.10 -15.29 6.34
CA MET A 1 11.29 -14.43 5.44
C MET A 1 11.54 -12.99 5.81
N LEU A 2 11.76 -12.11 4.83
CA LEU A 2 11.96 -10.67 5.03
C LEU A 2 10.71 -9.94 4.53
N ILE A 3 10.04 -9.16 5.40
CA ILE A 3 8.83 -8.41 5.04
C ILE A 3 9.19 -6.92 4.93
N VAL A 4 9.13 -6.39 3.72
CA VAL A 4 9.50 -5.01 3.38
C VAL A 4 8.25 -4.19 3.09
N ALA A 5 8.00 -3.16 3.88
CA ALA A 5 6.98 -2.16 3.54
C ALA A 5 7.45 -1.30 2.37
N LEU A 6 6.61 -1.13 1.36
CA LEU A 6 6.84 -0.20 0.25
C LEU A 6 5.76 0.87 0.26
N THR A 7 6.16 2.10 0.57
CA THR A 7 5.27 3.26 0.61
C THR A 7 5.70 4.35 -0.38
N GLY A 8 5.02 5.47 -0.39
CA GLY A 8 5.37 6.62 -1.23
C GLY A 8 4.16 7.46 -1.58
N GLY A 9 4.41 8.73 -1.84
CA GLY A 9 3.35 9.67 -2.19
C GLY A 9 2.63 9.32 -3.49
N ILE A 10 1.38 9.76 -3.64
CA ILE A 10 0.62 9.57 -4.87
C ILE A 10 1.42 10.12 -6.07
N GLY A 11 1.53 9.33 -7.13
CA GLY A 11 2.29 9.70 -8.34
C GLY A 11 3.80 9.50 -8.25
N SER A 12 4.36 9.01 -7.13
CA SER A 12 5.81 8.78 -6.97
C SER A 12 6.37 7.61 -7.80
N GLY A 13 5.51 6.70 -8.29
CA GLY A 13 5.96 5.52 -9.03
C GLY A 13 6.13 4.25 -8.20
N LYS A 14 5.57 4.19 -6.99
CA LYS A 14 5.59 3.04 -6.09
C LYS A 14 5.27 1.71 -6.80
N SER A 15 4.23 1.67 -7.62
CA SER A 15 3.81 0.44 -8.32
C SER A 15 4.82 -0.03 -9.39
N HIS A 16 5.63 0.88 -9.98
CA HIS A 16 6.73 0.47 -10.87
C HIS A 16 7.86 -0.19 -10.06
N VAL A 17 8.20 0.39 -8.91
CA VAL A 17 9.19 -0.20 -7.99
C VAL A 17 8.75 -1.59 -7.52
N ALA A 18 7.48 -1.74 -7.12
CA ALA A 18 6.93 -3.05 -6.73
C ALA A 18 7.02 -4.07 -7.88
N LYS A 19 6.67 -3.66 -9.10
CA LYS A 19 6.79 -4.51 -10.30
C LYS A 19 8.25 -4.95 -10.55
N TYR A 20 9.21 -4.04 -10.40
CA TYR A 20 10.63 -4.40 -10.57
C TYR A 20 11.13 -5.35 -9.49
N PHE A 21 10.77 -5.14 -8.22
CA PHE A 21 11.08 -6.12 -7.17
C PHE A 21 10.44 -7.48 -7.45
N HIS A 22 9.22 -7.52 -7.98
CA HIS A 22 8.58 -8.78 -8.38
C HIS A 22 9.37 -9.49 -9.49
N GLN A 23 9.84 -8.76 -10.50
CA GLN A 23 10.67 -9.32 -11.58
C GLN A 23 12.02 -9.87 -11.07
N LEU A 24 12.53 -9.31 -9.97
CA LEU A 24 13.75 -9.81 -9.31
C LEU A 24 13.50 -11.02 -8.38
N GLY A 25 12.24 -11.42 -8.20
CA GLY A 25 11.88 -12.62 -7.45
C GLY A 25 11.20 -12.38 -6.11
N SER A 26 10.79 -11.14 -5.79
CA SER A 26 9.98 -10.91 -4.60
C SER A 26 8.51 -11.31 -4.79
N TYR A 27 7.84 -11.59 -3.68
CA TYR A 27 6.38 -11.71 -3.62
C TYR A 27 5.79 -10.35 -3.25
N VAL A 28 4.82 -9.88 -4.04
CA VAL A 28 4.23 -8.55 -3.84
C VAL A 28 2.79 -8.68 -3.34
N PHE A 29 2.47 -7.97 -2.27
CA PHE A 29 1.12 -7.83 -1.73
C PHE A 29 0.74 -6.35 -1.69
N ASP A 30 -0.47 -6.04 -2.15
CA ASP A 30 -1.03 -4.69 -2.12
C ASP A 30 -2.09 -4.61 -1.01
N ALA A 31 -1.86 -3.74 -0.01
CA ALA A 31 -2.79 -3.54 1.11
C ALA A 31 -4.19 -3.11 0.64
N ASP A 32 -4.27 -2.26 -0.40
CA ASP A 32 -5.55 -1.80 -0.94
C ASP A 32 -6.29 -2.96 -1.64
N GLN A 33 -5.57 -3.84 -2.32
CA GLN A 33 -6.14 -5.04 -2.93
C GLN A 33 -6.63 -6.01 -1.85
N LEU A 34 -5.84 -6.28 -0.83
CA LEU A 34 -6.25 -7.12 0.30
C LEU A 34 -7.47 -6.55 1.02
N ALA A 35 -7.54 -5.23 1.22
CA ALA A 35 -8.70 -4.57 1.80
C ALA A 35 -9.96 -4.71 0.93
N ARG A 36 -9.80 -4.77 -0.39
CA ARG A 36 -10.91 -5.04 -1.31
C ARG A 36 -11.42 -6.47 -1.18
N ILE A 37 -10.50 -7.44 -1.13
CA ILE A 37 -10.83 -8.87 -0.96
C ILE A 37 -11.48 -9.10 0.41
N ALA A 38 -11.00 -8.43 1.45
CA ALA A 38 -11.51 -8.56 2.81
C ALA A 38 -13.01 -8.30 2.95
N ILE A 39 -13.59 -7.47 2.07
CA ILE A 39 -15.02 -7.11 2.07
C ILE A 39 -15.73 -7.52 0.77
N GLU A 40 -15.20 -8.48 0.02
CA GLU A 40 -15.89 -9.06 -1.12
C GLU A 40 -17.05 -9.95 -0.66
N ARG A 41 -18.07 -10.01 -1.50
CA ARG A 41 -19.26 -10.84 -1.24
C ARG A 41 -18.89 -12.28 -0.87
N GLY A 42 -19.45 -12.75 0.24
CA GLY A 42 -19.17 -14.08 0.78
C GLY A 42 -17.97 -14.13 1.74
N SER A 43 -17.29 -13.01 1.98
CA SER A 43 -16.28 -12.91 3.04
C SER A 43 -16.93 -12.56 4.38
N LYS A 44 -16.26 -12.94 5.48
CA LYS A 44 -16.66 -12.53 6.82
C LYS A 44 -16.72 -11.00 6.98
N GLY A 45 -15.74 -10.29 6.41
CA GLY A 45 -15.72 -8.83 6.44
C GLY A 45 -16.90 -8.20 5.69
N PHE A 46 -17.37 -8.81 4.59
CA PHE A 46 -18.59 -8.38 3.91
C PHE A 46 -19.80 -8.41 4.85
N ASP A 47 -20.03 -9.54 5.51
CA ASP A 47 -21.18 -9.70 6.41
C ASP A 47 -21.12 -8.71 7.60
N GLU A 48 -19.94 -8.50 8.17
CA GLU A 48 -19.74 -7.54 9.26
C GLU A 48 -19.95 -6.08 8.82
N VAL A 49 -19.49 -5.72 7.61
CA VAL A 49 -19.70 -4.38 7.04
C VAL A 49 -21.18 -4.13 6.76
N VAL A 50 -21.89 -5.10 6.15
CA VAL A 50 -23.32 -4.98 5.90
C VAL A 50 -24.10 -4.88 7.23
N THR A 51 -23.76 -5.69 8.22
CA THR A 51 -24.36 -5.61 9.55
C THR A 51 -24.16 -4.24 10.20
N THR A 52 -22.97 -3.64 10.03
CA THR A 52 -22.61 -2.37 10.68
C THR A 52 -23.21 -1.15 9.98
N PHE A 53 -23.26 -1.16 8.65
CA PHE A 53 -23.67 0.01 7.85
C PHE A 53 -25.07 -0.13 7.23
N GLY A 54 -25.67 -1.31 7.31
CA GLY A 54 -27.01 -1.62 6.77
C GLY A 54 -27.00 -1.86 5.26
N ASP A 55 -28.12 -2.39 4.77
CA ASP A 55 -28.31 -2.74 3.35
C ASP A 55 -28.24 -1.54 2.39
N GLN A 56 -28.34 -0.33 2.91
CA GLN A 56 -28.23 0.91 2.12
C GLN A 56 -26.89 1.03 1.38
N ILE A 57 -25.83 0.36 1.84
CA ILE A 57 -24.53 0.35 1.18
C ILE A 57 -24.44 -0.68 0.04
N LEU A 58 -25.49 -1.47 -0.18
CA LEU A 58 -25.51 -2.49 -1.21
C LEU A 58 -26.01 -1.97 -2.55
N LYS A 59 -25.42 -2.50 -3.63
CA LYS A 59 -25.88 -2.37 -5.00
C LYS A 59 -25.68 -3.72 -5.71
N ASP A 60 -26.75 -4.27 -6.26
CA ASP A 60 -26.75 -5.55 -6.98
C ASP A 60 -26.18 -6.73 -6.12
N GLY A 61 -26.31 -6.62 -4.79
CA GLY A 61 -25.81 -7.60 -3.83
C GLY A 61 -24.35 -7.46 -3.42
N ASP A 62 -23.63 -6.47 -3.94
CA ASP A 62 -22.27 -6.13 -3.58
C ASP A 62 -22.18 -4.79 -2.86
N ILE A 63 -21.09 -4.55 -2.11
CA ILE A 63 -20.86 -3.26 -1.46
C ILE A 63 -20.62 -2.18 -2.51
N ASP A 64 -21.51 -1.18 -2.56
CA ASP A 64 -21.29 0.08 -3.30
C ASP A 64 -20.21 0.90 -2.60
N ARG A 65 -18.97 0.74 -3.08
CA ARG A 65 -17.78 1.41 -2.52
C ARG A 65 -17.88 2.92 -2.55
N ARG A 66 -18.64 3.48 -3.50
CA ARG A 66 -18.86 4.94 -3.55
C ARG A 66 -19.73 5.38 -2.38
N LYS A 67 -20.86 4.70 -2.14
CA LYS A 67 -21.73 5.01 -0.99
C LYS A 67 -21.03 4.80 0.34
N LEU A 68 -20.32 3.68 0.50
CA LEU A 68 -19.53 3.43 1.70
C LEU A 68 -18.46 4.51 1.88
N GLY A 69 -17.78 4.90 0.79
CA GLY A 69 -16.79 5.98 0.79
C GLY A 69 -17.39 7.32 1.24
N GLU A 70 -18.57 7.70 0.74
CA GLU A 70 -19.29 8.91 1.14
C GLU A 70 -19.60 8.92 2.65
N ILE A 71 -20.03 7.77 3.21
CA ILE A 71 -20.31 7.62 4.64
C ILE A 71 -19.05 7.83 5.49
N ILE A 72 -17.97 7.11 5.17
CA ILE A 72 -16.74 7.18 5.96
C ILE A 72 -15.98 8.49 5.80
N PHE A 73 -16.19 9.20 4.68
CA PHE A 73 -15.63 10.53 4.47
C PHE A 73 -16.32 11.59 5.32
N SER A 74 -17.64 11.46 5.52
CA SER A 74 -18.44 12.43 6.29
C SER A 74 -18.45 12.14 7.81
N ASP A 75 -18.17 10.91 8.24
CA ASP A 75 -18.21 10.48 9.64
C ASP A 75 -16.93 9.77 10.05
N PRO A 76 -16.04 10.41 10.85
CA PRO A 76 -14.83 9.79 11.36
C PRO A 76 -15.10 8.52 12.22
N THR A 77 -16.26 8.46 12.90
CA THR A 77 -16.64 7.27 13.68
C THR A 77 -16.99 6.10 12.78
N ALA A 78 -17.68 6.35 11.67
CA ALA A 78 -17.94 5.35 10.65
C ALA A 78 -16.64 4.82 10.03
N LYS A 79 -15.67 5.70 9.76
CA LYS A 79 -14.33 5.31 9.29
C LYS A 79 -13.66 4.35 10.27
N LEU A 80 -13.61 4.67 11.56
CA LEU A 80 -13.03 3.79 12.59
C LEU A 80 -13.73 2.44 12.67
N LYS A 81 -15.05 2.38 12.53
CA LYS A 81 -15.81 1.11 12.50
C LYS A 81 -15.42 0.25 11.31
N LEU A 82 -15.30 0.85 10.12
CA LEU A 82 -14.87 0.13 8.92
C LEU A 82 -13.44 -0.40 9.07
N GLU A 83 -12.53 0.42 9.55
CA GLU A 83 -11.13 0.03 9.79
C GLU A 83 -11.03 -1.12 10.80
N ALA A 84 -11.83 -1.11 11.87
CA ALA A 84 -11.88 -2.19 12.86
C ALA A 84 -12.33 -3.53 12.28
N ILE A 85 -13.13 -3.53 11.21
CA ILE A 85 -13.55 -4.75 10.49
C ILE A 85 -12.49 -5.16 9.46
N VAL A 86 -12.02 -4.20 8.66
CA VAL A 86 -11.15 -4.48 7.50
C VAL A 86 -9.74 -4.87 7.91
N HIS A 87 -9.14 -4.19 8.90
CA HIS A 87 -7.74 -4.44 9.25
C HIS A 87 -7.45 -5.87 9.74
N PRO A 88 -8.27 -6.48 10.63
CA PRO A 88 -8.07 -7.87 11.01
C PRO A 88 -8.19 -8.85 9.85
N GLU A 89 -9.13 -8.63 8.93
CA GLU A 89 -9.32 -9.50 7.77
C GLU A 89 -8.17 -9.36 6.76
N VAL A 90 -7.67 -8.15 6.52
CA VAL A 90 -6.46 -7.91 5.70
C VAL A 90 -5.26 -8.63 6.31
N GLN A 91 -5.10 -8.54 7.63
CA GLN A 91 -4.01 -9.24 8.31
C GLN A 91 -4.15 -10.75 8.18
N ARG A 92 -5.35 -11.29 8.38
CA ARG A 92 -5.63 -12.73 8.23
C ARG A 92 -5.31 -13.22 6.82
N LEU A 93 -5.78 -12.49 5.79
CA LEU A 93 -5.53 -12.81 4.38
C LEU A 93 -4.03 -12.80 4.07
N PHE A 94 -3.31 -11.80 4.56
CA PHE A 94 -1.87 -11.72 4.39
C PHE A 94 -1.12 -12.86 5.08
N GLU A 95 -1.48 -13.18 6.34
CA GLU A 95 -0.90 -14.31 7.07
C GLU A 95 -1.17 -15.65 6.38
N GLU A 96 -2.36 -15.84 5.82
CA GLU A 96 -2.69 -17.05 5.05
C GLU A 96 -1.86 -17.15 3.77
N ALA A 97 -1.78 -16.06 3.01
CA ALA A 97 -1.00 -16.05 1.76
C ALA A 97 0.50 -16.27 2.00
N LYS A 98 1.03 -15.89 3.16
CA LYS A 98 2.44 -16.12 3.50
C LYS A 98 2.77 -17.58 3.81
N LYS A 99 1.81 -18.40 4.21
CA LYS A 99 2.08 -19.80 4.63
C LYS A 99 2.70 -20.64 3.52
N ASP A 100 2.35 -20.32 2.27
CA ASP A 100 2.80 -21.07 1.09
C ASP A 100 4.12 -20.51 0.52
N LEU A 101 4.70 -19.47 1.14
CA LEU A 101 5.93 -18.86 0.67
C LEU A 101 7.17 -19.52 1.28
N PRO A 102 8.30 -19.55 0.55
CA PRO A 102 9.59 -20.03 1.08
C PRO A 102 10.01 -19.26 2.34
N MET A 103 10.70 -19.96 3.25
CA MET A 103 11.19 -19.36 4.51
C MET A 103 12.18 -18.21 4.31
N ASP A 104 12.87 -18.17 3.19
CA ASP A 104 13.81 -17.12 2.78
C ASP A 104 13.20 -16.09 1.81
N ALA A 105 11.90 -16.16 1.59
CA ALA A 105 11.19 -15.22 0.70
C ALA A 105 11.41 -13.77 1.10
N ILE A 106 11.55 -12.91 0.09
CA ILE A 106 11.46 -11.46 0.23
C ILE A 106 10.05 -11.05 -0.19
N VAL A 107 9.32 -10.45 0.74
CA VAL A 107 7.95 -9.98 0.54
C VAL A 107 7.95 -8.46 0.50
N ILE A 108 7.44 -7.89 -0.57
CA ILE A 108 7.17 -6.45 -0.70
C ILE A 108 5.68 -6.22 -0.39
N TYR A 109 5.41 -5.50 0.67
CA TYR A 109 4.05 -5.14 1.08
C TYR A 109 3.79 -3.68 0.75
N GLU A 110 3.01 -3.43 -0.31
CA GLU A 110 2.63 -2.09 -0.71
C GLU A 110 1.60 -1.51 0.27
N ILE A 111 1.96 -0.44 0.94
CA ILE A 111 1.10 0.27 1.89
C ILE A 111 1.19 1.79 1.64
N PRO A 112 0.15 2.43 1.05
CA PRO A 112 0.19 3.84 0.69
C PRO A 112 0.30 4.80 1.89
N LEU A 113 -0.26 4.41 3.04
CA LEU A 113 -0.41 5.25 4.23
C LEU A 113 0.39 4.70 5.42
N LEU A 114 1.68 4.33 5.20
CA LEU A 114 2.53 3.76 6.26
C LEU A 114 2.74 4.74 7.42
N ALA A 115 3.04 5.99 7.12
CA ALA A 115 3.30 7.03 8.13
C ALA A 115 2.03 7.36 8.93
N GLU A 116 0.87 7.40 8.27
CA GLU A 116 -0.41 7.71 8.87
C GLU A 116 -0.97 6.55 9.71
N SER A 117 -0.66 5.31 9.36
CA SER A 117 -1.24 4.11 9.99
C SER A 117 -0.51 3.65 11.25
N ASN A 118 0.61 4.26 11.60
CA ASN A 118 1.47 3.86 12.72
C ASN A 118 1.85 2.36 12.72
N SER A 119 1.92 1.76 11.53
CA SER A 119 2.12 0.31 11.33
C SER A 119 3.56 -0.09 11.01
N ARG A 120 4.52 0.86 11.10
CA ARG A 120 5.94 0.63 10.77
C ARG A 120 6.54 -0.59 11.48
N ASN A 121 6.19 -0.81 12.74
CA ASN A 121 6.73 -1.90 13.56
C ASN A 121 6.29 -3.32 13.12
N ARG A 122 5.43 -3.43 12.12
CA ARG A 122 4.96 -4.70 11.55
C ARG A 122 5.88 -5.23 10.44
N PHE A 123 6.86 -4.44 10.04
CA PHE A 123 7.74 -4.71 8.90
C PHE A 123 9.20 -4.73 9.34
N ASP A 124 9.96 -5.64 8.76
CA ASP A 124 11.40 -5.79 9.03
C ASP A 124 12.20 -4.64 8.43
N TYR A 125 11.74 -4.13 7.28
CA TYR A 125 12.36 -3.01 6.57
C TYR A 125 11.29 -2.16 5.90
N ALA A 126 11.56 -0.88 5.69
CA ALA A 126 10.64 0.02 5.03
C ALA A 126 11.34 0.89 3.98
N ILE A 127 10.73 0.98 2.81
CA ILE A 127 11.21 1.77 1.68
C ILE A 127 10.13 2.77 1.29
N THR A 128 10.49 4.05 1.13
CA THR A 128 9.62 5.04 0.50
C THR A 128 10.11 5.40 -0.89
N VAL A 129 9.17 5.51 -1.83
CA VAL A 129 9.44 6.02 -3.18
C VAL A 129 9.01 7.47 -3.24
N GLU A 130 9.96 8.35 -3.52
CA GLU A 130 9.75 9.79 -3.55
C GLU A 130 10.03 10.37 -4.94
N SER A 131 9.29 11.39 -5.29
CA SER A 131 9.50 12.21 -6.50
C SER A 131 9.09 13.64 -6.20
N ASP A 132 9.65 14.57 -6.94
CA ASP A 132 9.31 15.99 -6.86
C ASP A 132 7.82 16.22 -7.16
N VAL A 133 7.27 17.27 -6.57
CA VAL A 133 5.85 17.63 -6.73
C VAL A 133 5.49 17.83 -8.21
N GLU A 134 6.39 18.44 -9.00
CA GLU A 134 6.19 18.66 -10.43
C GLU A 134 6.09 17.33 -11.20
N THR A 135 7.01 16.42 -10.99
CA THR A 135 7.01 15.06 -11.58
C THR A 135 5.76 14.29 -11.23
N ARG A 136 5.38 14.29 -9.95
CA ARG A 136 4.16 13.64 -9.46
C ARG A 136 2.91 14.23 -10.10
N THR A 137 2.84 15.56 -10.20
CA THR A 137 1.72 16.28 -10.80
C THR A 137 1.58 15.95 -12.29
N SER A 138 2.69 15.93 -13.04
CA SER A 138 2.69 15.54 -14.46
C SER A 138 2.14 14.12 -14.65
N ARG A 139 2.68 13.15 -13.92
CA ARG A 139 2.24 11.75 -13.99
C ARG A 139 0.76 11.57 -13.65
N LEU A 140 0.24 12.35 -12.70
CA LEU A 140 -1.16 12.26 -12.31
C LEU A 140 -2.09 12.92 -13.34
N LYS A 141 -1.65 14.02 -13.98
CA LYS A 141 -2.38 14.62 -15.12
C LYS A 141 -2.45 13.68 -16.31
N GLU A 142 -1.35 13.00 -16.64
CA GLU A 142 -1.30 11.98 -17.71
C GLU A 142 -2.25 10.80 -17.44
N ARG A 143 -2.53 10.50 -16.16
CA ARG A 143 -3.54 9.52 -15.73
C ARG A 143 -4.97 10.08 -15.73
N GLY A 144 -5.18 11.33 -16.16
CA GLY A 144 -6.50 11.95 -16.32
C GLY A 144 -7.06 12.63 -15.07
N LEU A 145 -6.26 12.83 -14.00
CA LEU A 145 -6.73 13.51 -12.80
C LEU A 145 -6.79 15.03 -13.02
N ALA A 146 -7.86 15.67 -12.57
CA ALA A 146 -7.98 17.12 -12.57
C ALA A 146 -7.05 17.77 -11.54
N SER A 147 -6.59 19.01 -11.81
CA SER A 147 -5.62 19.68 -10.93
C SER A 147 -6.10 19.83 -9.48
N HIS A 148 -7.37 20.10 -9.24
CA HIS A 148 -7.93 20.21 -7.88
C HIS A 148 -7.93 18.88 -7.13
N GLU A 149 -8.17 17.75 -7.85
CA GLU A 149 -8.10 16.41 -7.26
C GLU A 149 -6.67 16.06 -6.88
N ILE A 150 -5.69 16.42 -7.73
CA ILE A 150 -4.26 16.19 -7.46
C ILE A 150 -3.85 16.90 -6.17
N VAL A 151 -4.17 18.20 -6.07
CA VAL A 151 -3.87 19.01 -4.88
C VAL A 151 -4.52 18.40 -3.64
N GLY A 152 -5.81 18.08 -3.70
CA GLY A 152 -6.54 17.49 -2.57
C GLY A 152 -5.95 16.14 -2.12
N ARG A 153 -5.61 15.25 -3.07
CA ARG A 153 -5.03 13.94 -2.74
C ARG A 153 -3.61 14.05 -2.17
N MET A 154 -2.80 14.99 -2.68
CA MET A 154 -1.47 15.24 -2.12
C MET A 154 -1.54 15.83 -0.72
N ALA A 155 -2.45 16.77 -0.47
CA ALA A 155 -2.63 17.39 0.83
C ALA A 155 -3.20 16.43 1.91
N ALA A 156 -3.89 15.37 1.49
CA ALA A 156 -4.44 14.35 2.39
C ALA A 156 -3.40 13.31 2.84
N GLN A 157 -2.20 13.30 2.26
CA GLN A 157 -1.12 12.39 2.64
C GLN A 157 -0.13 13.08 3.58
N ALA A 158 0.57 12.28 4.37
CA ALA A 158 1.70 12.73 5.19
C ALA A 158 2.73 13.50 4.33
N SER A 159 3.47 14.41 4.94
CA SER A 159 4.55 15.13 4.27
C SER A 159 5.64 14.16 3.78
N ARG A 160 6.51 14.62 2.86
CA ARG A 160 7.68 13.85 2.45
C ARG A 160 8.58 13.54 3.65
N GLU A 161 8.81 14.53 4.50
CA GLU A 161 9.64 14.44 5.70
C GLU A 161 9.10 13.36 6.64
N ASP A 162 7.78 13.33 6.86
CA ASP A 162 7.14 12.31 7.69
C ASP A 162 7.28 10.92 7.08
N ARG A 163 7.04 10.75 5.77
CA ARG A 163 7.22 9.44 5.13
C ARG A 163 8.66 8.96 5.21
N VAL A 164 9.63 9.85 4.95
CA VAL A 164 11.07 9.53 5.03
C VAL A 164 11.46 9.13 6.45
N SER A 165 10.96 9.82 7.47
CA SER A 165 11.28 9.51 8.88
C SER A 165 10.79 8.14 9.34
N HIS A 166 9.79 7.56 8.66
CA HIS A 166 9.24 6.23 8.96
C HIS A 166 9.88 5.11 8.12
N CYS A 167 10.86 5.41 7.27
CA CYS A 167 11.47 4.45 6.36
C CYS A 167 12.98 4.34 6.55
N ASP A 168 13.51 3.16 6.26
CA ASP A 168 14.95 2.88 6.35
C ASP A 168 15.69 3.29 5.08
N LEU A 169 14.97 3.38 3.95
CA LEU A 169 15.53 3.70 2.65
C LEU A 169 14.58 4.55 1.81
N VAL A 170 15.15 5.47 1.05
CA VAL A 170 14.43 6.34 0.10
C VAL A 170 14.86 6.02 -1.33
N ILE A 171 13.88 5.77 -2.20
CA ILE A 171 14.08 5.66 -3.64
C ILE A 171 13.63 6.97 -4.29
N GLU A 172 14.59 7.80 -4.72
CA GLU A 172 14.28 8.98 -5.53
C GLU A 172 13.96 8.58 -6.95
N ASN A 173 12.78 8.92 -7.43
CA ASN A 173 12.26 8.56 -8.74
C ASN A 173 11.90 9.81 -9.58
N ASN A 174 12.93 10.63 -9.88
CA ASN A 174 12.81 11.80 -10.74
C ASN A 174 13.43 11.59 -12.13
N GLY A 175 14.09 10.44 -12.34
CA GLY A 175 14.72 10.08 -13.61
C GLY A 175 13.80 9.27 -14.53
N ASP A 176 14.42 8.70 -15.54
CA ASP A 176 13.79 7.79 -16.49
C ASP A 176 13.58 6.38 -15.87
N GLU A 177 12.92 5.52 -16.63
CA GLU A 177 12.58 4.15 -16.22
C GLU A 177 13.83 3.29 -16.02
N ASP A 178 14.84 3.44 -16.87
CA ASP A 178 16.09 2.69 -16.78
C ASP A 178 16.90 3.07 -15.53
N ALA A 179 16.91 4.34 -15.16
CA ALA A 179 17.55 4.79 -13.92
C ALA A 179 16.85 4.23 -12.68
N LEU A 180 15.52 4.18 -12.72
CA LEU A 180 14.74 3.56 -11.63
C LEU A 180 15.02 2.06 -11.53
N LEU A 181 15.04 1.35 -12.65
CA LEU A 181 15.33 -0.09 -12.69
C LEU A 181 16.71 -0.40 -12.09
N ARG A 182 17.76 0.30 -12.55
CA ARG A 182 19.12 0.13 -12.00
C ARG A 182 19.18 0.35 -10.49
N LYS A 183 18.46 1.36 -9.99
CA LYS A 183 18.40 1.64 -8.55
C LYS A 183 17.70 0.53 -7.77
N VAL A 184 16.62 -0.01 -8.30
CA VAL A 184 15.90 -1.14 -7.68
C VAL A 184 16.77 -2.41 -7.68
N GLU A 185 17.49 -2.69 -8.78
CA GLU A 185 18.45 -3.80 -8.86
C GLU A 185 19.59 -3.65 -7.84
N GLU A 186 20.14 -2.46 -7.69
CA GLU A 186 21.19 -2.16 -6.70
C GLU A 186 20.67 -2.43 -5.28
N ILE A 187 19.49 -1.93 -4.93
CA ILE A 187 18.87 -2.14 -3.61
C ILE A 187 18.59 -3.63 -3.37
N TRP A 188 18.10 -4.32 -4.38
CA TRP A 188 17.88 -5.77 -4.31
C TRP A 188 19.13 -6.53 -3.94
N GLN A 189 20.25 -6.26 -4.65
CA GLN A 189 21.52 -6.97 -4.48
C GLN A 189 22.26 -6.56 -3.20
N SER A 190 22.28 -5.26 -2.89
CA SER A 190 23.11 -4.71 -1.82
C SER A 190 22.41 -4.62 -0.46
N VAL A 191 21.06 -4.63 -0.43
CA VAL A 191 20.27 -4.45 0.78
C VAL A 191 19.37 -5.66 1.05
N LEU A 192 18.41 -5.95 0.14
CA LEU A 192 17.34 -6.91 0.46
C LEU A 192 17.83 -8.37 0.49
N LEU A 193 18.65 -8.79 -0.47
CA LEU A 193 19.22 -10.14 -0.47
C LEU A 193 20.14 -10.41 0.74
N PRO A 194 21.01 -9.49 1.19
CA PRO A 194 21.77 -9.67 2.43
C PRO A 194 20.88 -9.74 3.67
N LEU A 195 19.87 -8.85 3.76
CA LEU A 195 18.94 -8.83 4.90
C LEU A 195 18.12 -10.13 4.98
N SER A 196 17.62 -10.66 3.87
CA SER A 196 16.83 -11.90 3.88
C SER A 196 17.60 -13.09 4.44
N LYS A 197 18.92 -13.16 4.20
CA LYS A 197 19.80 -14.21 4.74
C LYS A 197 20.00 -14.13 6.26
N THR A 198 19.82 -12.95 6.85
CA THR A 198 19.94 -12.75 8.31
C THR A 198 18.62 -12.99 9.04
N HIS A 199 17.47 -12.74 8.39
CA HIS A 199 16.15 -12.97 8.95
C HIS A 199 15.64 -14.43 8.82
N GLY A 200 16.32 -15.27 8.06
CA GLY A 200 15.97 -16.69 7.88
C GLY A 200 16.68 -17.64 8.86
N LYS A 201 17.43 -17.11 9.81
CA LYS A 201 18.04 -17.86 10.91
C LYS A 201 17.26 -17.62 12.19
#